data_8890f5cb52b84035b657082d158e3e8d
#
_entry.id   8890f5cb52b84035b657082d158e3e8d
#
_cell.length_a   1.000
_cell.length_b   1.000
_cell.length_c   1.000
_cell.angle_alpha   90.00
_cell.angle_beta   90.00
_cell.angle_gamma   90.00
#
_symmetry.space_group_name_H-M   'P 1'
#
loop_
_entity.id
_entity.type
_entity.pdbx_description
1 polymer ?
#
loop_
_entity_poly.entity_id
_entity_poly.type
_entity_poly.pdbx_seq_one_letter_code
_entity_poly.pdbx_strand_id
1 'polypeptide(L)'
;DISIFSKQWQKDIKKYDLNKKVVELAMIYSIRDGIRSGDIFVKESVKYNSYDHYLLETIEPTAPDEATSFLNKIKEAFKRPTAFEFSSDFEKEEKNKIAEKVYAFFPRISMIDMIYEVHSWNGFLDDFKENIDSSGPNRQKNIVATLLANGHNIGFSRMANSGSIDESVLRRTNEYYFNNNTLSKAQITLVNYHHNLDISKNWGTGTKSSSDGMRIQITSKTIYADYNGHYRNRGGAIYRHVSDQYSPYFVSMLRGRDSNYVLDGLLYHYTKLEISEHSTDTAGYTEQMFALTYLLGFTFKPRIKNADKQQLYYFENLEVGNIKFKKINEKLIIDNYYEIMRLIKSIEAKTVKASVILDKINSYARDNSVAKGLKELGRLLKTMYLLDFFTDSNLRKEVQQ
;
A
#
# COMPACT_ATOMS: atom_id res chain seq x y z
N ASP A 1 -10.52 -18.24 -35.47
CA ASP A 1 -9.33 -17.38 -35.26
C ASP A 1 -8.90 -17.43 -33.80
N ILE A 2 -7.67 -17.80 -33.55
CA ILE A 2 -7.10 -17.88 -32.19
C ILE A 2 -6.26 -16.66 -31.83
N SER A 3 -6.20 -15.66 -32.70
CA SER A 3 -5.41 -14.42 -32.47
C SER A 3 -5.93 -13.58 -31.31
N ILE A 4 -7.21 -13.75 -30.95
CA ILE A 4 -7.88 -13.10 -29.80
C ILE A 4 -7.34 -13.56 -28.45
N PHE A 5 -6.67 -14.72 -28.39
CA PHE A 5 -6.11 -15.24 -27.15
C PHE A 5 -4.68 -14.78 -26.90
N SER A 6 -4.25 -14.78 -25.66
CA SER A 6 -2.86 -14.48 -25.29
C SER A 6 -1.91 -15.47 -26.00
N LYS A 7 -0.64 -15.04 -26.23
CA LYS A 7 0.38 -15.89 -26.88
C LYS A 7 0.58 -17.24 -26.18
N GLN A 8 0.37 -17.31 -24.86
CA GLN A 8 0.44 -18.57 -24.12
C GLN A 8 -0.74 -19.47 -24.49
N TRP A 9 -1.96 -18.94 -24.45
CA TRP A 9 -3.14 -19.71 -24.85
C TRP A 9 -3.11 -20.15 -26.32
N GLN A 10 -2.59 -19.31 -27.22
CA GLN A 10 -2.40 -19.70 -28.63
C GLN A 10 -1.47 -20.92 -28.77
N LYS A 11 -0.38 -20.99 -27.97
CA LYS A 11 0.52 -22.14 -27.93
C LYS A 11 -0.19 -23.39 -27.38
N ASP A 12 -0.91 -23.24 -26.29
CA ASP A 12 -1.61 -24.37 -25.65
C ASP A 12 -2.73 -24.90 -26.54
N ILE A 13 -3.52 -24.03 -27.18
CA ILE A 13 -4.56 -24.41 -28.13
C ILE A 13 -3.96 -25.17 -29.32
N LYS A 14 -2.84 -24.71 -29.89
CA LYS A 14 -2.14 -25.40 -30.98
C LYS A 14 -1.57 -26.74 -30.53
N LYS A 15 -0.97 -26.79 -29.32
CA LYS A 15 -0.39 -28.01 -28.75
C LYS A 15 -1.44 -29.13 -28.59
N TYR A 16 -2.68 -28.79 -28.30
CA TYR A 16 -3.78 -29.75 -28.12
C TYR A 16 -4.71 -29.78 -29.32
N ASP A 17 -4.20 -29.50 -30.52
CA ASP A 17 -4.84 -29.65 -31.80
C ASP A 17 -6.26 -29.04 -31.88
N LEU A 18 -6.38 -27.80 -31.45
CA LEU A 18 -7.62 -27.03 -31.38
C LEU A 18 -8.75 -27.74 -30.59
N ASN A 19 -8.39 -28.50 -29.57
CA ASN A 19 -9.36 -29.21 -28.75
C ASN A 19 -10.40 -28.24 -28.18
N LYS A 20 -11.68 -28.55 -28.39
CA LYS A 20 -12.81 -27.71 -27.99
C LYS A 20 -12.75 -27.31 -26.51
N LYS A 21 -12.42 -28.23 -25.59
CA LYS A 21 -12.34 -27.96 -24.15
C LYS A 21 -11.22 -27.00 -23.82
N VAL A 22 -10.08 -27.06 -24.53
CA VAL A 22 -8.94 -26.14 -24.34
C VAL A 22 -9.31 -24.74 -24.81
N VAL A 23 -10.04 -24.65 -25.95
CA VAL A 23 -10.52 -23.36 -26.47
C VAL A 23 -11.57 -22.74 -25.53
N GLU A 24 -12.53 -23.54 -25.04
CA GLU A 24 -13.53 -23.08 -24.07
C GLU A 24 -12.86 -22.56 -22.77
N LEU A 25 -11.87 -23.30 -22.28
CA LEU A 25 -11.09 -22.88 -21.10
C LEU A 25 -10.34 -21.57 -21.36
N ALA A 26 -9.68 -21.44 -22.50
CA ALA A 26 -9.01 -20.22 -22.92
C ALA A 26 -9.99 -19.03 -23.01
N MET A 27 -11.19 -19.26 -23.53
CA MET A 27 -12.26 -18.26 -23.58
C MET A 27 -12.68 -17.80 -22.18
N ILE A 28 -12.97 -18.73 -21.28
CA ILE A 28 -13.36 -18.42 -19.89
C ILE A 28 -12.28 -17.58 -19.19
N TYR A 29 -11.03 -17.97 -19.34
CA TYR A 29 -9.91 -17.20 -18.75
C TYR A 29 -9.75 -15.83 -19.38
N SER A 30 -9.90 -15.71 -20.71
CA SER A 30 -9.82 -14.41 -21.39
C SER A 30 -10.96 -13.47 -20.99
N ILE A 31 -12.19 -13.99 -20.87
CA ILE A 31 -13.34 -13.22 -20.37
C ILE A 31 -13.11 -12.79 -18.92
N ARG A 32 -12.65 -13.69 -18.05
CA ARG A 32 -12.31 -13.36 -16.66
C ARG A 32 -11.29 -12.24 -16.59
N ASP A 33 -10.25 -12.32 -17.40
CA ASP A 33 -9.17 -11.33 -17.39
C ASP A 33 -9.66 -10.00 -17.98
N GLY A 34 -10.52 -10.06 -19.02
CA GLY A 34 -11.20 -8.89 -19.58
C GLY A 34 -12.14 -8.18 -18.59
N ILE A 35 -12.85 -8.93 -17.76
CA ILE A 35 -13.68 -8.36 -16.69
C ILE A 35 -12.80 -7.72 -15.59
N ARG A 36 -11.68 -8.33 -15.24
CA ARG A 36 -10.77 -7.79 -14.22
C ARG A 36 -10.16 -6.46 -14.63
N SER A 37 -9.80 -6.30 -15.88
CA SER A 37 -9.22 -5.07 -16.42
C SER A 37 -10.25 -3.99 -16.73
N GLY A 38 -11.49 -4.37 -16.94
CA GLY A 38 -12.57 -3.47 -17.33
C GLY A 38 -12.74 -3.29 -18.83
N ASP A 39 -12.08 -4.11 -19.69
CA ASP A 39 -12.35 -4.14 -21.14
C ASP A 39 -13.66 -4.86 -21.42
N ILE A 40 -13.98 -5.87 -20.63
CA ILE A 40 -15.32 -6.46 -20.56
C ILE A 40 -15.91 -6.01 -19.23
N PHE A 41 -17.01 -5.30 -19.26
CA PHE A 41 -17.59 -4.72 -18.05
C PHE A 41 -19.07 -5.07 -17.90
N VAL A 42 -19.53 -5.07 -16.65
CA VAL A 42 -20.93 -5.23 -16.30
C VAL A 42 -21.47 -3.84 -15.98
N LYS A 43 -22.37 -3.35 -16.83
CA LYS A 43 -23.01 -2.03 -16.65
C LYS A 43 -23.62 -1.95 -15.24
N GLU A 44 -23.43 -0.80 -14.59
CA GLU A 44 -23.90 -0.53 -13.22
C GLU A 44 -23.22 -1.33 -12.10
N SER A 45 -22.19 -2.14 -12.41
CA SER A 45 -21.42 -2.82 -11.39
C SER A 45 -20.40 -1.89 -10.75
N VAL A 46 -20.44 -1.74 -9.43
CA VAL A 46 -19.46 -0.95 -8.68
C VAL A 46 -18.03 -1.51 -8.84
N LYS A 47 -17.88 -2.83 -9.03
CA LYS A 47 -16.57 -3.50 -9.08
C LYS A 47 -16.08 -3.81 -10.48
N TYR A 48 -17.00 -4.14 -11.39
CA TYR A 48 -16.71 -4.65 -12.72
C TYR A 48 -17.15 -3.69 -13.82
N ASN A 49 -17.10 -2.39 -13.54
CA ASN A 49 -17.37 -1.36 -14.54
C ASN A 49 -16.16 -1.15 -15.47
N SER A 50 -16.33 -0.36 -16.54
CA SER A 50 -15.24 -0.02 -17.46
C SER A 50 -14.12 0.72 -16.76
N TYR A 51 -12.91 0.67 -17.33
CA TYR A 51 -11.76 1.44 -16.83
C TYR A 51 -12.05 2.94 -16.77
N ASP A 52 -12.64 3.48 -17.84
CA ASP A 52 -12.96 4.91 -17.95
C ASP A 52 -13.99 5.42 -16.93
N HIS A 53 -14.87 4.52 -16.44
CA HIS A 53 -15.82 4.87 -15.39
C HIS A 53 -15.16 5.35 -14.09
N TYR A 54 -13.92 4.94 -13.82
CA TYR A 54 -13.19 5.29 -12.61
C TYR A 54 -12.30 6.52 -12.77
N LEU A 55 -12.09 6.99 -13.99
CA LEU A 55 -11.28 8.16 -14.29
C LEU A 55 -12.15 9.39 -14.47
N LEU A 56 -11.56 10.57 -14.30
CA LEU A 56 -12.17 11.83 -14.72
C LEU A 56 -12.45 11.75 -16.22
N GLU A 57 -13.60 12.26 -16.66
CA GLU A 57 -13.98 12.26 -18.09
C GLU A 57 -12.94 12.99 -18.93
N THR A 58 -12.52 14.14 -18.46
CA THR A 58 -11.46 14.95 -19.07
C THR A 58 -10.62 15.65 -18.01
N ILE A 59 -9.39 15.96 -18.36
CA ILE A 59 -8.51 16.89 -17.64
C ILE A 59 -8.18 18.04 -18.59
N GLU A 60 -7.61 19.13 -18.08
CA GLU A 60 -7.09 20.19 -18.97
C GLU A 60 -6.10 19.56 -19.98
N PRO A 61 -6.23 19.92 -21.27
CA PRO A 61 -5.32 19.40 -22.30
C PRO A 61 -3.87 19.68 -21.90
N THR A 62 -3.04 18.66 -21.92
CA THR A 62 -1.59 18.85 -21.77
C THR A 62 -1.03 19.48 -23.04
N ALA A 63 -0.12 20.45 -22.89
CA ALA A 63 0.54 21.04 -24.03
C ALA A 63 1.32 19.97 -24.84
N PRO A 64 1.37 20.05 -26.18
CA PRO A 64 2.02 19.03 -27.02
C PRO A 64 3.46 18.70 -26.63
N ASP A 65 4.19 19.65 -26.06
CA ASP A 65 5.57 19.56 -25.64
C ASP A 65 5.74 19.32 -24.12
N GLU A 66 4.64 19.27 -23.36
CA GLU A 66 4.68 19.13 -21.89
C GLU A 66 5.35 17.83 -21.45
N ALA A 67 5.03 16.71 -22.09
CA ALA A 67 5.66 15.42 -21.82
C ALA A 67 7.16 15.45 -22.07
N THR A 68 7.57 16.09 -23.15
CA THR A 68 9.00 16.24 -23.49
C THR A 68 9.70 17.18 -22.51
N SER A 69 9.06 18.29 -22.14
CA SER A 69 9.57 19.22 -21.12
C SER A 69 9.72 18.54 -19.74
N PHE A 70 8.75 17.74 -19.35
CA PHE A 70 8.79 16.95 -18.12
C PHE A 70 9.98 15.96 -18.11
N LEU A 71 10.18 15.20 -19.18
CA LEU A 71 11.32 14.28 -19.29
C LEU A 71 12.66 15.02 -19.30
N ASN A 72 12.74 16.20 -19.94
CA ASN A 72 13.96 17.01 -19.93
C ASN A 72 14.29 17.49 -18.51
N LYS A 73 13.31 17.90 -17.70
CA LYS A 73 13.53 18.24 -16.29
C LYS A 73 14.09 17.06 -15.49
N ILE A 74 13.56 15.85 -15.71
CA ILE A 74 14.09 14.64 -15.07
C ILE A 74 15.52 14.39 -15.56
N LYS A 75 15.80 14.54 -16.85
CA LYS A 75 17.13 14.35 -17.45
C LYS A 75 18.16 15.32 -16.87
N GLU A 76 17.79 16.58 -16.66
CA GLU A 76 18.65 17.59 -16.01
C GLU A 76 18.91 17.27 -14.54
N ALA A 77 17.88 16.83 -13.81
CA ALA A 77 18.00 16.39 -12.41
C ALA A 77 18.81 15.10 -12.25
N PHE A 78 18.86 14.28 -13.30
CA PHE A 78 19.56 13.01 -13.30
C PHE A 78 21.08 13.24 -13.43
N LYS A 79 21.78 13.26 -12.30
CA LYS A 79 23.25 13.41 -12.29
C LYS A 79 23.90 12.22 -13.00
N ARG A 80 24.62 12.49 -14.09
CA ARG A 80 25.34 11.44 -14.84
C ARG A 80 26.36 10.79 -13.90
N PRO A 81 26.29 9.48 -13.67
CA PRO A 81 27.24 8.82 -12.78
C PRO A 81 28.62 8.79 -13.43
N THR A 82 29.63 9.27 -12.69
CA THR A 82 31.04 9.31 -13.14
C THR A 82 31.93 8.34 -12.37
N ALA A 83 31.58 8.03 -11.12
CA ALA A 83 32.29 7.06 -10.28
C ALA A 83 31.42 6.65 -9.08
N PHE A 84 31.68 5.47 -8.50
CA PHE A 84 31.01 4.96 -7.31
C PHE A 84 32.05 4.47 -6.29
N GLU A 85 31.89 4.89 -5.04
CA GLU A 85 32.62 4.34 -3.89
C GLU A 85 31.64 3.71 -2.89
N PHE A 86 31.97 2.50 -2.44
CA PHE A 86 31.16 1.78 -1.43
C PHE A 86 31.81 1.88 -0.06
N SER A 87 31.01 2.25 0.95
CA SER A 87 31.45 2.22 2.35
C SER A 87 30.57 1.29 3.20
N SER A 88 31.17 0.59 4.14
CA SER A 88 30.50 -0.30 5.10
C SER A 88 30.76 0.15 6.52
N ASP A 89 29.71 0.28 7.34
CA ASP A 89 29.83 0.49 8.78
C ASP A 89 28.69 -0.17 9.57
N PHE A 90 29.08 -0.85 10.67
CA PHE A 90 28.15 -1.46 11.64
C PHE A 90 28.61 -1.21 13.08
N GLU A 91 27.69 -0.72 13.94
CA GLU A 91 27.78 -0.81 15.41
C GLU A 91 26.41 -1.05 16.04
N LYS A 92 26.29 -2.06 16.91
CA LYS A 92 24.96 -2.53 17.40
C LYS A 92 24.81 -2.86 18.90
N GLU A 93 25.79 -2.71 19.78
CA GLU A 93 25.75 -3.35 21.11
C GLU A 93 25.31 -2.52 22.34
N GLU A 94 25.32 -1.19 22.30
CA GLU A 94 25.03 -0.37 23.51
C GLU A 94 23.55 -0.04 23.78
N LYS A 95 22.67 -0.17 22.79
CA LYS A 95 21.27 0.29 22.87
C LYS A 95 20.39 -0.52 23.83
N ASN A 96 20.65 -1.83 24.01
CA ASN A 96 19.78 -2.73 24.78
C ASN A 96 19.83 -2.51 26.30
N LYS A 97 21.00 -2.15 26.84
CA LYS A 97 21.16 -1.95 28.29
C LYS A 97 20.48 -0.67 28.81
N ILE A 98 20.35 0.34 27.97
CA ILE A 98 19.65 1.59 28.30
C ILE A 98 18.15 1.36 28.31
N ALA A 99 17.62 0.63 27.34
CA ALA A 99 16.22 0.31 27.25
C ALA A 99 15.70 -0.45 28.48
N GLU A 100 16.43 -1.46 28.97
CA GLU A 100 16.05 -2.21 30.18
C GLU A 100 15.96 -1.31 31.42
N LYS A 101 16.90 -0.37 31.57
CA LYS A 101 16.87 0.60 32.69
C LYS A 101 15.67 1.55 32.60
N VAL A 102 15.35 2.01 31.39
CA VAL A 102 14.22 2.92 31.18
C VAL A 102 12.88 2.21 31.47
N TYR A 103 12.71 0.98 30.97
CA TYR A 103 11.48 0.20 31.23
C TYR A 103 11.28 -0.13 32.72
N ALA A 104 12.33 -0.22 33.51
CA ALA A 104 12.22 -0.46 34.95
C ALA A 104 11.59 0.71 35.72
N PHE A 105 11.56 1.91 35.16
CA PHE A 105 10.92 3.09 35.78
C PHE A 105 9.39 3.14 35.56
N PHE A 106 8.85 2.37 34.61
CA PHE A 106 7.43 2.42 34.30
C PHE A 106 6.64 1.45 35.19
N PRO A 107 5.53 1.89 35.81
CA PRO A 107 4.66 1.00 36.58
C PRO A 107 3.96 0.01 35.62
N ARG A 108 3.62 -1.16 36.15
CA ARG A 108 2.75 -2.11 35.44
C ARG A 108 1.31 -1.61 35.52
N ILE A 109 0.76 -1.24 34.38
CA ILE A 109 -0.63 -0.77 34.24
C ILE A 109 -1.45 -1.87 33.57
N SER A 110 -2.71 -2.07 34.02
CA SER A 110 -3.61 -2.98 33.34
C SER A 110 -4.01 -2.40 31.97
N MET A 111 -4.25 -3.26 30.98
CA MET A 111 -4.68 -2.82 29.65
C MET A 111 -6.04 -2.09 29.71
N ILE A 112 -6.91 -2.50 30.63
CA ILE A 112 -8.23 -1.88 30.83
C ILE A 112 -8.06 -0.44 31.32
N ASP A 113 -7.23 -0.24 32.35
CA ASP A 113 -6.99 1.09 32.92
C ASP A 113 -6.35 2.01 31.89
N MET A 114 -5.39 1.50 31.11
CA MET A 114 -4.76 2.24 30.00
C MET A 114 -5.81 2.69 28.96
N ILE A 115 -6.73 1.81 28.57
CA ILE A 115 -7.77 2.16 27.58
C ILE A 115 -8.68 3.27 28.11
N TYR A 116 -9.10 3.18 29.37
CA TYR A 116 -9.94 4.22 29.98
C TYR A 116 -9.18 5.53 30.21
N GLU A 117 -7.94 5.46 30.61
CA GLU A 117 -7.09 6.64 30.77
C GLU A 117 -6.90 7.38 29.44
N VAL A 118 -6.52 6.67 28.36
CA VAL A 118 -6.40 7.24 27.02
C VAL A 118 -7.74 7.79 26.53
N HIS A 119 -8.84 7.08 26.79
CA HIS A 119 -10.19 7.59 26.47
C HIS A 119 -10.50 8.90 27.20
N SER A 120 -10.10 9.03 28.47
CA SER A 120 -10.32 10.26 29.24
C SER A 120 -9.60 11.48 28.64
N TRP A 121 -8.50 11.25 27.92
CA TRP A 121 -7.73 12.31 27.27
C TRP A 121 -8.32 12.75 25.91
N ASN A 122 -8.89 11.83 25.14
CA ASN A 122 -9.24 12.08 23.73
C ASN A 122 -10.63 11.63 23.29
N GLY A 123 -11.36 10.88 24.10
CA GLY A 123 -12.72 10.47 23.80
C GLY A 123 -12.88 9.36 22.75
N PHE A 124 -11.83 8.65 22.33
CA PHE A 124 -11.86 7.72 21.19
C PHE A 124 -12.90 6.60 21.28
N LEU A 125 -13.29 6.18 22.49
CA LEU A 125 -14.38 5.18 22.65
C LEU A 125 -15.73 5.72 22.21
N ASP A 126 -15.89 7.03 22.13
CA ASP A 126 -17.10 7.66 21.63
C ASP A 126 -17.25 7.55 20.12
N ASP A 127 -16.17 7.30 19.37
CA ASP A 127 -16.20 7.08 17.93
C ASP A 127 -16.88 5.76 17.52
N PHE A 128 -17.03 4.83 18.46
CA PHE A 128 -17.83 3.61 18.26
C PHE A 128 -19.34 3.90 18.32
N LYS A 129 -19.79 5.04 17.77
CA LYS A 129 -21.21 5.39 17.61
C LYS A 129 -21.64 5.09 16.19
N GLU A 130 -22.72 4.35 16.02
CA GLU A 130 -23.57 4.42 14.83
C GLU A 130 -24.84 5.21 15.15
N ASN A 131 -25.62 5.56 14.11
CA ASN A 131 -26.81 6.42 14.18
C ASN A 131 -27.95 5.96 15.12
N ILE A 132 -27.69 4.97 15.95
CA ILE A 132 -28.63 4.45 16.95
C ILE A 132 -28.17 4.96 18.31
N ASP A 133 -29.00 5.81 18.87
CA ASP A 133 -28.83 6.39 20.21
C ASP A 133 -29.07 5.33 21.28
N SER A 134 -28.10 4.43 21.43
CA SER A 134 -28.11 3.40 22.48
C SER A 134 -27.17 3.80 23.61
N SER A 135 -27.55 4.83 24.34
CA SER A 135 -26.86 5.32 25.56
C SER A 135 -27.08 4.44 26.80
N GLY A 136 -26.93 3.13 26.62
CA GLY A 136 -27.03 2.20 27.79
C GLY A 136 -25.86 2.42 28.76
N PRO A 137 -26.11 2.32 30.09
CA PRO A 137 -25.15 2.62 31.17
C PRO A 137 -23.86 1.78 31.13
N ASN A 138 -23.85 0.66 30.40
CA ASN A 138 -22.70 -0.24 30.27
C ASN A 138 -22.03 -0.20 28.89
N ARG A 139 -22.37 0.77 28.02
CA ARG A 139 -21.89 0.80 26.65
C ARG A 139 -20.37 0.79 26.55
N GLN A 140 -19.70 1.71 27.24
CA GLN A 140 -18.22 1.80 27.18
C GLN A 140 -17.58 0.51 27.72
N LYS A 141 -18.09 -0.06 28.82
CA LYS A 141 -17.62 -1.33 29.37
C LYS A 141 -17.73 -2.46 28.35
N ASN A 142 -18.85 -2.54 27.63
CA ASN A 142 -19.06 -3.56 26.60
C ASN A 142 -18.13 -3.35 25.41
N ILE A 143 -17.91 -2.11 24.98
CA ILE A 143 -16.95 -1.76 23.90
C ILE A 143 -15.53 -2.16 24.30
N VAL A 144 -15.08 -1.80 25.50
CA VAL A 144 -13.72 -2.15 25.99
C VAL A 144 -13.54 -3.67 26.07
N ALA A 145 -14.50 -4.40 26.62
CA ALA A 145 -14.42 -5.85 26.68
C ALA A 145 -14.40 -6.51 25.29
N THR A 146 -15.21 -5.98 24.35
CA THR A 146 -15.23 -6.45 22.95
C THR A 146 -13.92 -6.12 22.24
N LEU A 147 -13.37 -4.94 22.47
CA LEU A 147 -12.07 -4.52 21.92
C LEU A 147 -10.95 -5.45 22.39
N LEU A 148 -10.91 -5.77 23.69
CA LEU A 148 -9.93 -6.69 24.26
C LEU A 148 -10.12 -8.12 23.74
N ALA A 149 -11.36 -8.61 23.62
CA ALA A 149 -11.65 -9.94 23.10
C ALA A 149 -11.15 -10.12 21.67
N ASN A 150 -11.34 -9.10 20.83
CA ASN A 150 -10.86 -9.09 19.44
C ASN A 150 -9.35 -8.85 19.37
N GLY A 151 -8.84 -7.82 20.03
CA GLY A 151 -7.46 -7.38 19.94
C GLY A 151 -6.44 -8.40 20.43
N HIS A 152 -6.82 -9.19 21.43
CA HIS A 152 -5.98 -10.28 21.97
C HIS A 152 -6.35 -11.67 21.44
N ASN A 153 -7.29 -11.75 20.51
CA ASN A 153 -7.79 -13.02 19.99
C ASN A 153 -8.27 -14.01 21.08
N ILE A 154 -8.84 -13.49 22.17
CA ILE A 154 -9.38 -14.29 23.29
C ILE A 154 -10.66 -14.99 22.87
N GLY A 155 -11.48 -14.30 22.06
CA GLY A 155 -12.81 -14.72 21.67
C GLY A 155 -13.88 -14.39 22.74
N PHE A 156 -15.13 -14.26 22.30
CA PHE A 156 -16.21 -13.76 23.17
C PHE A 156 -16.60 -14.73 24.28
N SER A 157 -16.58 -16.03 24.02
CA SER A 157 -16.90 -17.04 25.01
C SER A 157 -15.93 -17.03 26.19
N ARG A 158 -14.61 -16.97 25.91
CA ARG A 158 -13.60 -16.89 26.99
C ARG A 158 -13.68 -15.56 27.75
N MET A 159 -13.90 -14.45 27.01
CA MET A 159 -14.07 -13.13 27.63
C MET A 159 -15.28 -13.10 28.57
N ALA A 160 -16.41 -13.68 28.18
CA ALA A 160 -17.60 -13.78 29.02
C ALA A 160 -17.35 -14.62 30.28
N ASN A 161 -16.67 -15.75 30.13
CA ASN A 161 -16.34 -16.65 31.28
C ASN A 161 -15.34 -16.03 32.26
N SER A 162 -14.50 -15.10 31.82
CA SER A 162 -13.54 -14.40 32.70
C SER A 162 -14.06 -13.08 33.25
N GLY A 163 -15.24 -12.63 32.83
CA GLY A 163 -15.81 -11.34 33.19
C GLY A 163 -17.26 -11.41 33.65
N SER A 164 -17.90 -10.25 33.71
CA SER A 164 -19.31 -10.09 34.14
C SER A 164 -20.25 -9.69 32.99
N ILE A 165 -19.82 -9.92 31.71
CA ILE A 165 -20.61 -9.54 30.54
C ILE A 165 -20.94 -10.82 29.76
N ASP A 166 -22.21 -11.03 29.48
CA ASP A 166 -22.65 -12.21 28.72
C ASP A 166 -22.10 -12.24 27.30
N GLU A 167 -21.82 -13.43 26.78
CA GLU A 167 -21.33 -13.63 25.42
C GLU A 167 -22.26 -13.01 24.37
N SER A 168 -23.57 -13.11 24.57
CA SER A 168 -24.59 -12.53 23.68
C SER A 168 -24.49 -11.00 23.58
N VAL A 169 -24.14 -10.34 24.69
CA VAL A 169 -23.91 -8.89 24.73
C VAL A 169 -22.65 -8.51 24.00
N LEU A 170 -21.54 -9.27 24.16
CA LEU A 170 -20.29 -9.04 23.45
C LEU A 170 -20.46 -9.22 21.93
N ARG A 171 -21.17 -10.27 21.51
CA ARG A 171 -21.47 -10.51 20.08
C ARG A 171 -22.30 -9.38 19.49
N ARG A 172 -23.35 -8.95 20.16
CA ARG A 172 -24.18 -7.82 19.74
C ARG A 172 -23.37 -6.53 19.68
N THR A 173 -22.55 -6.26 20.69
CA THR A 173 -21.65 -5.08 20.70
C THR A 173 -20.69 -5.10 19.50
N ASN A 174 -20.14 -6.27 19.18
CA ASN A 174 -19.26 -6.42 18.01
C ASN A 174 -20.01 -6.14 16.70
N GLU A 175 -21.21 -6.69 16.52
CA GLU A 175 -22.00 -6.51 15.29
C GLU A 175 -22.42 -5.05 15.08
N TYR A 176 -22.81 -4.34 16.13
CA TYR A 176 -23.31 -2.97 16.02
C TYR A 176 -22.24 -1.88 16.03
N TYR A 177 -21.15 -2.07 16.76
CA TYR A 177 -20.18 -1.00 17.00
C TYR A 177 -18.81 -1.24 16.36
N PHE A 178 -18.47 -2.45 15.94
CA PHE A 178 -17.15 -2.77 15.35
C PHE A 178 -17.27 -2.97 13.85
N ASN A 179 -17.19 -1.89 13.11
CA ASN A 179 -17.12 -1.91 11.66
C ASN A 179 -15.96 -1.02 11.17
N ASN A 180 -15.66 -1.07 9.88
CA ASN A 180 -14.53 -0.34 9.30
C ASN A 180 -14.62 1.18 9.56
N ASN A 181 -15.83 1.76 9.57
CA ASN A 181 -16.01 3.19 9.76
C ASN A 181 -15.71 3.61 11.20
N THR A 182 -16.29 2.92 12.19
CA THR A 182 -16.08 3.22 13.61
C THR A 182 -14.65 2.98 14.05
N LEU A 183 -14.04 1.88 13.60
CA LEU A 183 -12.62 1.57 13.85
C LEU A 183 -11.70 2.63 13.25
N SER A 184 -11.97 3.07 12.00
CA SER A 184 -11.17 4.12 11.37
C SER A 184 -11.31 5.47 12.09
N LYS A 185 -12.51 5.84 12.53
CA LYS A 185 -12.73 7.07 13.32
C LYS A 185 -11.93 7.03 14.62
N ALA A 186 -12.07 5.96 15.40
CA ALA A 186 -11.32 5.79 16.64
C ALA A 186 -9.80 5.83 16.42
N GLN A 187 -9.31 5.19 15.35
CA GLN A 187 -7.91 5.25 14.96
C GLN A 187 -7.47 6.67 14.64
N ILE A 188 -8.24 7.42 13.85
CA ILE A 188 -7.95 8.82 13.51
C ILE A 188 -7.86 9.68 14.77
N THR A 189 -8.80 9.53 15.70
CA THR A 189 -8.80 10.25 16.98
C THR A 189 -7.53 9.97 17.78
N LEU A 190 -7.15 8.69 17.91
CA LEU A 190 -5.93 8.28 18.61
C LEU A 190 -4.67 8.82 17.93
N VAL A 191 -4.56 8.69 16.62
CA VAL A 191 -3.38 9.16 15.87
C VAL A 191 -3.24 10.67 15.94
N ASN A 192 -4.33 11.42 15.78
CA ASN A 192 -4.32 12.88 15.87
C ASN A 192 -3.97 13.37 17.28
N TYR A 193 -4.44 12.68 18.31
CA TYR A 193 -4.06 12.99 19.69
C TYR A 193 -2.57 12.72 19.92
N HIS A 194 -2.08 11.53 19.53
CA HIS A 194 -0.70 11.14 19.65
C HIS A 194 0.24 12.11 18.90
N HIS A 195 -0.12 12.51 17.69
CA HIS A 195 0.67 13.47 16.89
C HIS A 195 0.85 14.81 17.59
N ASN A 196 -0.15 15.25 18.36
CA ASN A 196 -0.11 16.52 19.09
C ASN A 196 0.68 16.47 20.41
N LEU A 197 1.08 15.29 20.89
CA LEU A 197 1.89 15.17 22.09
C LEU A 197 3.32 15.64 21.86
N ASP A 198 3.87 16.44 22.77
CA ASP A 198 5.24 16.91 22.65
C ASP A 198 6.27 15.78 22.63
N ILE A 199 5.99 14.69 23.38
CA ILE A 199 6.88 13.52 23.40
C ILE A 199 6.98 12.85 22.02
N SER A 200 5.92 12.87 21.22
CA SER A 200 5.90 12.25 19.88
C SER A 200 6.90 12.90 18.92
N LYS A 201 7.19 14.20 19.12
CA LYS A 201 8.15 14.96 18.32
C LYS A 201 9.60 14.48 18.50
N ASN A 202 9.89 13.74 19.59
CA ASN A 202 11.22 13.17 19.82
C ASN A 202 11.55 12.02 18.86
N TRP A 203 10.54 11.35 18.29
CA TRP A 203 10.72 10.26 17.35
C TRP A 203 10.67 10.70 15.89
N GLY A 204 9.83 11.71 15.60
CA GLY A 204 9.69 12.21 14.25
C GLY A 204 8.72 13.37 14.14
N THR A 205 8.63 13.92 12.95
CA THR A 205 7.78 15.07 12.64
C THR A 205 6.35 14.69 12.21
N GLY A 206 6.07 13.41 11.98
CA GLY A 206 4.82 12.95 11.38
C GLY A 206 4.80 13.10 9.86
N THR A 207 5.96 13.34 9.23
CA THR A 207 6.08 13.51 7.77
C THR A 207 6.65 12.29 7.06
N LYS A 208 7.23 11.35 7.80
CA LYS A 208 7.76 10.10 7.27
C LYS A 208 6.89 8.92 7.69
N SER A 209 6.81 7.92 6.85
CA SER A 209 6.07 6.71 7.16
C SER A 209 6.68 5.48 6.52
N SER A 210 6.29 4.33 7.03
CA SER A 210 6.59 3.03 6.45
C SER A 210 5.34 2.16 6.38
N SER A 211 5.35 1.19 5.46
CA SER A 211 4.26 0.21 5.37
C SER A 211 4.76 -1.19 5.14
N ASP A 212 4.02 -2.15 5.68
CA ASP A 212 4.33 -3.57 5.57
C ASP A 212 3.05 -4.40 5.59
N GLY A 213 3.10 -5.56 4.94
CA GLY A 213 2.03 -6.53 4.84
C GLY A 213 2.24 -7.72 5.75
N MET A 214 1.25 -8.04 6.57
CA MET A 214 1.23 -9.25 7.38
C MET A 214 0.20 -10.24 6.84
N ARG A 215 0.64 -11.44 6.48
CA ARG A 215 -0.27 -12.51 6.05
C ARG A 215 -0.83 -13.24 7.26
N ILE A 216 -2.15 -13.45 7.26
CA ILE A 216 -2.85 -14.26 8.24
C ILE A 216 -3.58 -15.42 7.56
N GLN A 217 -3.57 -16.59 8.19
CA GLN A 217 -4.35 -17.73 7.72
C GLN A 217 -5.83 -17.50 8.07
N ILE A 218 -6.70 -17.67 7.07
CA ILE A 218 -8.15 -17.50 7.22
C ILE A 218 -8.81 -18.79 6.76
N THR A 219 -9.50 -19.46 7.66
CA THR A 219 -10.18 -20.72 7.41
C THR A 219 -11.59 -20.52 6.83
N SER A 220 -12.25 -19.39 7.14
CA SER A 220 -13.58 -19.05 6.65
C SER A 220 -13.57 -18.57 5.20
N LYS A 221 -14.68 -18.74 4.50
CA LYS A 221 -14.88 -18.17 3.16
C LYS A 221 -15.14 -16.68 3.28
N THR A 222 -14.18 -15.87 2.85
CA THR A 222 -14.29 -14.41 2.79
C THR A 222 -13.70 -13.89 1.49
N ILE A 223 -14.16 -12.73 1.04
CA ILE A 223 -13.66 -12.07 -0.18
C ILE A 223 -12.18 -11.67 -0.10
N TYR A 224 -11.64 -11.57 1.13
CA TYR A 224 -10.24 -11.22 1.39
C TYR A 224 -9.31 -12.43 1.52
N ALA A 225 -9.85 -13.67 1.51
CA ALA A 225 -9.05 -14.87 1.63
C ALA A 225 -8.86 -15.54 0.28
N ASP A 226 -7.60 -15.58 -0.17
CA ASP A 226 -7.18 -16.25 -1.39
C ASP A 226 -6.19 -17.37 -1.08
N TYR A 227 -6.15 -18.40 -1.93
CA TYR A 227 -5.14 -19.45 -1.85
C TYR A 227 -3.81 -18.89 -2.40
N ASN A 228 -2.77 -18.98 -1.58
CA ASN A 228 -1.43 -18.61 -1.99
C ASN A 228 -0.56 -19.86 -2.14
N GLY A 229 -0.06 -20.09 -3.36
CA GLY A 229 0.75 -21.28 -3.68
C GLY A 229 2.10 -21.33 -2.95
N HIS A 230 2.68 -20.17 -2.59
CA HIS A 230 3.93 -20.11 -1.83
C HIS A 230 3.74 -20.62 -0.39
N TYR A 231 2.66 -20.18 0.27
CA TYR A 231 2.33 -20.61 1.64
C TYR A 231 1.49 -21.88 1.71
N ARG A 232 1.04 -22.40 0.56
CA ARG A 232 0.19 -23.60 0.44
C ARG A 232 -1.04 -23.58 1.35
N ASN A 233 -1.54 -22.39 1.67
CA ASN A 233 -2.74 -22.22 2.50
C ASN A 233 -3.63 -21.09 1.98
N ARG A 234 -4.86 -21.08 2.51
CA ARG A 234 -5.80 -19.98 2.32
C ARG A 234 -5.56 -18.93 3.40
N GLY A 235 -5.48 -17.67 3.00
CA GLY A 235 -5.26 -16.57 3.94
C GLY A 235 -5.52 -15.23 3.30
N GLY A 236 -5.57 -14.20 4.13
CA GLY A 236 -5.59 -12.80 3.74
C GLY A 236 -4.32 -12.10 4.17
N ALA A 237 -4.10 -10.90 3.71
CA ALA A 237 -3.06 -10.04 4.21
C ALA A 237 -3.65 -8.76 4.80
N ILE A 238 -3.07 -8.29 5.88
CA ILE A 238 -3.35 -6.99 6.49
C ILE A 238 -2.18 -6.10 6.14
N TYR A 239 -2.45 -4.93 5.57
CA TYR A 239 -1.45 -3.95 5.23
C TYR A 239 -1.57 -2.76 6.17
N ARG A 240 -0.46 -2.34 6.75
CA ARG A 240 -0.42 -1.30 7.77
C ARG A 240 0.61 -0.24 7.42
N HIS A 241 0.23 1.02 7.60
CA HIS A 241 1.14 2.16 7.52
C HIS A 241 1.38 2.72 8.91
N VAL A 242 2.63 3.01 9.20
CA VAL A 242 3.09 3.54 10.49
C VAL A 242 3.90 4.81 10.22
N SER A 243 3.64 5.88 10.98
CA SER A 243 4.43 7.12 10.89
C SER A 243 5.77 6.98 11.63
N ASP A 244 6.69 7.91 11.38
CA ASP A 244 7.96 8.06 12.12
C ASP A 244 7.77 8.35 13.62
N GLN A 245 6.56 8.71 14.04
CA GLN A 245 6.14 8.82 15.44
C GLN A 245 5.63 7.48 16.01
N TYR A 246 5.82 6.36 15.32
CA TYR A 246 5.32 5.03 15.69
C TYR A 246 3.79 4.90 15.78
N SER A 247 3.04 5.81 15.17
CA SER A 247 1.59 5.72 15.07
C SER A 247 1.14 4.90 13.87
N PRO A 248 0.42 3.78 14.07
CA PRO A 248 -0.24 3.08 12.96
C PRO A 248 -1.45 3.89 12.51
N TYR A 249 -1.31 4.62 11.41
CA TYR A 249 -2.31 5.61 10.98
C TYR A 249 -3.26 5.09 9.89
N PHE A 250 -2.93 3.97 9.25
CA PHE A 250 -3.79 3.34 8.26
C PHE A 250 -3.64 1.81 8.29
N VAL A 251 -4.75 1.10 8.22
CA VAL A 251 -4.81 -0.36 8.16
C VAL A 251 -5.86 -0.78 7.14
N SER A 252 -5.52 -1.72 6.28
CA SER A 252 -6.45 -2.27 5.27
C SER A 252 -6.26 -3.77 5.09
N MET A 253 -7.35 -4.47 4.79
CA MET A 253 -7.28 -5.85 4.32
C MET A 253 -6.94 -5.86 2.84
N LEU A 254 -5.93 -6.64 2.45
CA LEU A 254 -5.47 -6.74 1.08
C LEU A 254 -6.18 -7.82 0.29
N ARG A 255 -6.34 -7.52 -0.98
CA ARG A 255 -6.62 -8.50 -2.03
C ARG A 255 -5.66 -8.25 -3.20
N GLY A 256 -4.70 -9.13 -3.38
CA GLY A 256 -3.72 -9.00 -4.45
C GLY A 256 -2.32 -8.60 -3.94
N ARG A 257 -1.67 -7.67 -4.61
CA ARG A 257 -0.28 -7.27 -4.32
C ARG A 257 -0.22 -6.13 -3.32
N ASP A 258 0.70 -6.20 -2.39
CA ASP A 258 0.96 -5.19 -1.35
C ASP A 258 1.23 -3.80 -1.95
N SER A 259 2.02 -3.75 -3.02
CA SER A 259 2.38 -2.49 -3.71
C SER A 259 1.18 -1.65 -4.16
N ASN A 260 0.04 -2.27 -4.47
CA ASN A 260 -1.15 -1.52 -4.91
C ASN A 260 -1.80 -0.71 -3.78
N TYR A 261 -1.53 -1.07 -2.51
CA TYR A 261 -2.13 -0.43 -1.33
C TYR A 261 -1.25 0.64 -0.68
N VAL A 262 -0.01 0.81 -1.15
CA VAL A 262 0.89 1.85 -0.66
C VAL A 262 0.23 3.23 -0.76
N LEU A 263 -0.33 3.57 -1.92
CA LEU A 263 -0.98 4.86 -2.15
C LEU A 263 -2.28 5.03 -1.37
N ASP A 264 -3.02 3.95 -1.11
CA ASP A 264 -4.26 4.05 -0.32
C ASP A 264 -3.98 4.60 1.08
N GLY A 265 -2.92 4.12 1.74
CA GLY A 265 -2.51 4.62 3.05
C GLY A 265 -1.92 6.03 3.02
N LEU A 266 -1.30 6.44 1.93
CA LEU A 266 -0.78 7.80 1.79
C LEU A 266 -1.88 8.85 1.52
N LEU A 267 -2.93 8.46 0.81
CA LEU A 267 -3.95 9.40 0.31
C LEU A 267 -5.26 9.41 1.12
N TYR A 268 -5.59 8.30 1.80
CA TYR A 268 -6.93 8.13 2.40
C TYR A 268 -6.91 7.83 3.90
N HIS A 269 -5.86 8.24 4.62
CA HIS A 269 -5.77 8.01 6.07
C HIS A 269 -6.61 8.99 6.91
N TYR A 270 -6.96 10.15 6.37
CA TYR A 270 -7.80 11.18 7.01
C TYR A 270 -7.31 11.68 8.38
N THR A 271 -6.07 11.41 8.76
CA THR A 271 -5.42 11.95 9.96
C THR A 271 -4.78 13.32 9.68
N LYS A 272 -4.29 14.01 10.71
CA LYS A 272 -3.57 15.29 10.58
C LYS A 272 -2.10 15.14 10.20
N LEU A 273 -1.62 13.91 9.97
CA LEU A 273 -0.26 13.68 9.52
C LEU A 273 -0.07 14.22 8.10
N GLU A 274 1.04 14.88 7.86
CA GLU A 274 1.41 15.42 6.54
C GLU A 274 2.55 14.57 5.94
N ILE A 275 2.22 13.34 5.58
CA ILE A 275 3.21 12.39 5.06
C ILE A 275 3.75 12.89 3.72
N SER A 276 5.06 13.07 3.63
CA SER A 276 5.79 13.43 2.41
C SER A 276 6.81 12.37 1.98
N GLU A 277 7.28 11.55 2.92
CA GLU A 277 8.22 10.47 2.64
C GLU A 277 7.63 9.12 3.04
N HIS A 278 7.86 8.11 2.20
CA HIS A 278 7.34 6.76 2.45
C HIS A 278 8.35 5.67 2.12
N SER A 279 8.46 4.71 3.03
CA SER A 279 9.33 3.54 2.91
C SER A 279 8.50 2.26 2.91
N THR A 280 8.93 1.26 2.14
CA THR A 280 8.35 -0.09 2.13
C THR A 280 9.46 -1.13 2.14
N ASP A 281 9.08 -2.36 2.45
CA ASP A 281 9.95 -3.50 2.16
C ASP A 281 10.04 -3.79 0.65
N THR A 282 10.80 -4.83 0.31
CA THR A 282 10.99 -5.24 -1.10
C THR A 282 9.69 -5.68 -1.78
N ALA A 283 8.68 -6.14 -1.05
CA ALA A 283 7.39 -6.58 -1.62
C ALA A 283 6.49 -5.39 -1.97
N GLY A 284 6.66 -4.27 -1.28
CA GLY A 284 5.85 -3.06 -1.45
C GLY A 284 6.23 -2.18 -2.65
N TYR A 285 7.38 -2.41 -3.35
CA TYR A 285 7.75 -1.56 -4.47
C TYR A 285 7.59 -2.22 -5.84
N THR A 286 7.33 -1.40 -6.84
CA THR A 286 7.42 -1.71 -8.27
C THR A 286 7.98 -0.50 -9.01
N GLU A 287 8.44 -0.66 -10.27
CA GLU A 287 8.83 0.51 -11.07
C GLU A 287 7.66 1.50 -11.22
N GLN A 288 6.44 1.02 -11.41
CA GLN A 288 5.26 1.88 -11.49
C GLN A 288 5.03 2.67 -10.20
N MET A 289 5.31 2.08 -9.03
CA MET A 289 5.15 2.77 -7.75
C MET A 289 6.12 3.95 -7.61
N PHE A 290 7.36 3.83 -8.09
CA PHE A 290 8.27 4.98 -8.15
C PHE A 290 7.72 6.13 -9.02
N ALA A 291 7.10 5.81 -10.16
CA ALA A 291 6.48 6.83 -10.99
C ALA A 291 5.28 7.49 -10.32
N LEU A 292 4.39 6.70 -9.76
CA LEU A 292 3.15 7.18 -9.15
C LEU A 292 3.40 8.03 -7.91
N THR A 293 4.29 7.59 -7.01
CA THR A 293 4.64 8.36 -5.81
C THR A 293 5.29 9.68 -6.18
N TYR A 294 6.20 9.68 -7.15
CA TYR A 294 6.84 10.90 -7.63
C TYR A 294 5.81 11.89 -8.23
N LEU A 295 4.92 11.41 -9.10
CA LEU A 295 3.90 12.24 -9.74
C LEU A 295 2.86 12.78 -8.75
N LEU A 296 2.63 12.07 -7.66
CA LEU A 296 1.75 12.49 -6.53
C LEU A 296 2.48 13.34 -5.47
N GLY A 297 3.77 13.65 -5.66
CA GLY A 297 4.53 14.50 -4.77
C GLY A 297 5.13 13.83 -3.54
N PHE A 298 5.15 12.49 -3.48
CA PHE A 298 5.78 11.75 -2.37
C PHE A 298 7.22 11.35 -2.69
N THR A 299 8.10 11.44 -1.71
CA THR A 299 9.45 10.85 -1.76
C THR A 299 9.37 9.37 -1.38
N PHE A 300 9.70 8.49 -2.30
CA PHE A 300 9.61 7.05 -2.10
C PHE A 300 10.98 6.41 -1.87
N LYS A 301 11.19 5.81 -0.70
CA LYS A 301 12.47 5.24 -0.25
C LYS A 301 12.32 3.76 0.14
N PRO A 302 12.00 2.85 -0.79
CA PRO A 302 11.79 1.45 -0.45
C PRO A 302 13.11 0.74 -0.12
N ARG A 303 13.03 -0.26 0.76
CA ARG A 303 14.13 -1.20 0.99
C ARG A 303 14.21 -2.19 -0.17
N ILE A 304 15.27 -2.11 -0.96
CA ILE A 304 15.49 -2.95 -2.14
C ILE A 304 16.49 -4.07 -1.82
N LYS A 305 16.01 -5.32 -1.85
CA LYS A 305 16.87 -6.50 -1.70
C LYS A 305 17.79 -6.63 -2.91
N ASN A 306 19.07 -6.95 -2.68
CA ASN A 306 20.09 -7.09 -3.72
C ASN A 306 20.13 -5.84 -4.63
N ALA A 307 20.22 -4.65 -4.04
CA ALA A 307 20.29 -3.39 -4.76
C ALA A 307 21.42 -3.36 -5.79
N ASP A 308 22.55 -3.98 -5.46
CA ASP A 308 23.75 -4.17 -6.31
C ASP A 308 23.47 -4.94 -7.62
N LYS A 309 22.45 -5.79 -7.64
CA LYS A 309 22.06 -6.60 -8.82
C LYS A 309 20.92 -5.99 -9.62
N GLN A 310 20.41 -4.83 -9.21
CA GLN A 310 19.33 -4.17 -9.93
C GLN A 310 19.79 -3.61 -11.26
N GLN A 311 18.97 -3.79 -12.31
CA GLN A 311 19.24 -3.17 -13.60
C GLN A 311 18.99 -1.66 -13.51
N LEU A 312 20.00 -0.89 -13.88
CA LEU A 312 19.93 0.56 -13.96
C LEU A 312 19.52 1.00 -15.37
N TYR A 313 18.84 2.15 -15.47
CA TYR A 313 18.31 2.68 -16.73
C TYR A 313 18.69 4.15 -16.91
N TYR A 314 18.89 4.54 -18.16
CA TYR A 314 19.22 5.91 -18.54
C TYR A 314 18.59 6.26 -19.90
N PHE A 315 18.74 7.47 -20.37
CA PHE A 315 18.21 7.93 -21.66
C PHE A 315 18.95 7.35 -22.88
N GLU A 316 20.12 6.79 -22.65
CA GLU A 316 20.92 6.07 -23.65
C GLU A 316 21.54 4.81 -23.04
N ASN A 317 22.03 3.90 -23.87
CA ASN A 317 22.87 2.82 -23.36
C ASN A 317 24.20 3.41 -22.90
N LEU A 318 24.53 3.23 -21.64
CA LEU A 318 25.72 3.80 -21.02
C LEU A 318 26.43 2.71 -20.21
N GLU A 319 27.74 2.73 -20.23
CA GLU A 319 28.58 1.86 -19.43
C GLU A 319 29.58 2.72 -18.64
N VAL A 320 29.58 2.60 -17.31
CA VAL A 320 30.47 3.35 -16.41
C VAL A 320 31.18 2.33 -15.52
N GLY A 321 32.45 2.09 -15.76
CA GLY A 321 33.19 1.01 -15.15
C GLY A 321 32.54 -0.35 -15.47
N ASN A 322 32.16 -1.09 -14.45
CA ASN A 322 31.48 -2.40 -14.59
C ASN A 322 29.94 -2.28 -14.57
N ILE A 323 29.38 -1.06 -14.51
CA ILE A 323 27.95 -0.82 -14.39
C ILE A 323 27.36 -0.49 -15.75
N LYS A 324 26.33 -1.26 -16.13
CA LYS A 324 25.64 -1.09 -17.41
C LYS A 324 24.25 -0.49 -17.20
N PHE A 325 23.99 0.61 -17.88
CA PHE A 325 22.70 1.27 -17.96
C PHE A 325 21.99 0.89 -19.26
N LYS A 326 20.74 0.47 -19.17
CA LYS A 326 19.90 0.23 -20.34
C LYS A 326 19.12 1.47 -20.72
N LYS A 327 18.95 1.68 -22.01
CA LYS A 327 18.11 2.75 -22.53
C LYS A 327 16.64 2.51 -22.19
N ILE A 328 15.95 3.58 -21.75
CA ILE A 328 14.48 3.61 -21.61
C ILE A 328 13.80 3.85 -22.96
N ASN A 329 12.51 3.56 -23.02
CA ASN A 329 11.68 3.94 -24.15
C ASN A 329 10.94 5.26 -23.86
N GLU A 330 11.57 6.40 -24.13
CA GLU A 330 11.02 7.73 -23.93
C GLU A 330 9.69 7.93 -24.68
N LYS A 331 9.57 7.34 -25.88
CA LYS A 331 8.35 7.44 -26.69
C LYS A 331 7.12 6.89 -25.96
N LEU A 332 7.26 5.78 -25.22
CA LEU A 332 6.15 5.23 -24.42
C LEU A 332 5.67 6.19 -23.34
N ILE A 333 6.55 7.00 -22.76
CA ILE A 333 6.18 8.01 -21.77
C ILE A 333 5.47 9.16 -22.45
N ILE A 334 6.05 9.68 -23.54
CA ILE A 334 5.52 10.84 -24.28
C ILE A 334 4.14 10.52 -24.86
N ASP A 335 4.02 9.40 -25.58
CA ASP A 335 2.76 8.99 -26.23
C ASP A 335 1.61 8.74 -25.24
N ASN A 336 1.93 8.42 -23.98
CA ASN A 336 0.92 8.13 -22.96
C ASN A 336 0.85 9.20 -21.85
N TYR A 337 1.53 10.32 -21.99
CA TYR A 337 1.65 11.31 -20.92
C TYR A 337 0.29 11.85 -20.47
N TYR A 338 -0.59 12.18 -21.42
CA TYR A 338 -1.94 12.65 -21.10
C TYR A 338 -2.73 11.65 -20.25
N GLU A 339 -2.74 10.37 -20.62
CA GLU A 339 -3.45 9.33 -19.89
C GLU A 339 -2.81 9.03 -18.51
N ILE A 340 -1.48 9.15 -18.41
CA ILE A 340 -0.78 9.08 -17.12
C ILE A 340 -1.24 10.23 -16.22
N MET A 341 -1.28 11.47 -16.74
CA MET A 341 -1.73 12.62 -15.96
C MET A 341 -3.23 12.54 -15.60
N ARG A 342 -4.06 12.03 -16.52
CA ARG A 342 -5.48 11.76 -16.24
C ARG A 342 -5.66 10.77 -15.10
N LEU A 343 -4.84 9.69 -15.07
CA LEU A 343 -4.81 8.73 -13.96
C LEU A 343 -4.42 9.41 -12.64
N ILE A 344 -3.34 10.18 -12.63
CA ILE A 344 -2.86 10.90 -11.43
C ILE A 344 -3.95 11.85 -10.91
N LYS A 345 -4.53 12.66 -11.76
CA LYS A 345 -5.61 13.59 -11.38
C LYS A 345 -6.86 12.89 -10.87
N SER A 346 -7.20 11.72 -11.41
CA SER A 346 -8.32 10.90 -10.91
C SER A 346 -8.05 10.35 -9.51
N ILE A 347 -6.81 9.95 -9.22
CA ILE A 347 -6.38 9.50 -7.90
C ILE A 347 -6.39 10.68 -6.90
N GLU A 348 -5.86 11.84 -7.27
CA GLU A 348 -5.87 13.06 -6.45
C GLU A 348 -7.29 13.54 -6.15
N ALA A 349 -8.17 13.52 -7.14
CA ALA A 349 -9.58 13.87 -6.98
C ALA A 349 -10.38 12.84 -6.16
N LYS A 350 -9.76 11.72 -5.77
CA LYS A 350 -10.39 10.62 -5.01
C LYS A 350 -11.64 10.02 -5.68
N THR A 351 -11.73 10.11 -7.01
CA THR A 351 -12.82 9.50 -7.78
C THR A 351 -12.77 7.97 -7.70
N VAL A 352 -11.58 7.44 -7.51
CA VAL A 352 -11.32 6.00 -7.34
C VAL A 352 -10.19 5.79 -6.33
N LYS A 353 -10.22 4.68 -5.59
CA LYS A 353 -9.07 4.28 -4.77
C LYS A 353 -7.91 3.87 -5.67
N ALA A 354 -6.70 4.30 -5.30
CA ALA A 354 -5.49 3.99 -6.05
C ALA A 354 -5.30 2.47 -6.23
N SER A 355 -5.55 1.67 -5.20
CA SER A 355 -5.48 0.20 -5.27
C SER A 355 -6.40 -0.40 -6.32
N VAL A 356 -7.62 0.13 -6.47
CA VAL A 356 -8.60 -0.40 -7.43
C VAL A 356 -8.15 -0.14 -8.86
N ILE A 357 -7.69 1.08 -9.16
CA ILE A 357 -7.25 1.41 -10.52
C ILE A 357 -5.93 0.73 -10.87
N LEU A 358 -5.02 0.57 -9.90
CA LEU A 358 -3.77 -0.15 -10.10
C LEU A 358 -3.99 -1.65 -10.36
N ASP A 359 -4.94 -2.27 -9.68
CA ASP A 359 -5.33 -3.65 -9.98
C ASP A 359 -5.82 -3.79 -11.43
N LYS A 360 -6.60 -2.82 -11.92
CA LYS A 360 -7.08 -2.82 -13.31
C LYS A 360 -5.92 -2.67 -14.30
N ILE A 361 -5.08 -1.66 -14.14
CA ILE A 361 -3.92 -1.41 -15.00
C ILE A 361 -2.98 -2.62 -15.03
N ASN A 362 -2.71 -3.22 -13.87
CA ASN A 362 -1.78 -4.33 -13.75
C ASN A 362 -2.36 -5.67 -14.25
N SER A 363 -3.67 -5.79 -14.34
CA SER A 363 -4.32 -6.98 -14.94
C SER A 363 -4.00 -7.14 -16.43
N TYR A 364 -3.66 -6.03 -17.12
CA TYR A 364 -3.25 -5.97 -18.53
C TYR A 364 -1.80 -5.59 -18.75
N ALA A 365 -0.94 -5.73 -17.77
CA ALA A 365 0.44 -5.19 -17.79
C ALA A 365 1.25 -5.47 -19.08
N ARG A 366 0.85 -6.41 -19.92
CA ARG A 366 1.54 -6.71 -21.19
C ARG A 366 1.11 -5.82 -22.35
N ASP A 367 -0.13 -5.34 -22.36
CA ASP A 367 -0.71 -4.63 -23.51
C ASP A 367 -1.20 -3.21 -23.18
N ASN A 368 -1.35 -2.86 -21.89
CA ASN A 368 -1.72 -1.51 -21.50
C ASN A 368 -0.54 -0.54 -21.69
N SER A 369 -0.72 0.43 -22.59
CA SER A 369 0.33 1.42 -22.92
C SER A 369 0.63 2.38 -21.77
N VAL A 370 -0.37 2.76 -20.98
CA VAL A 370 -0.22 3.61 -19.78
C VAL A 370 0.64 2.89 -18.73
N ALA A 371 0.37 1.60 -18.48
CA ALA A 371 1.18 0.78 -17.58
C ALA A 371 2.63 0.69 -18.03
N LYS A 372 2.86 0.59 -19.36
CA LYS A 372 4.21 0.57 -19.93
C LYS A 372 4.91 1.92 -19.79
N GLY A 373 4.21 3.03 -20.05
CA GLY A 373 4.73 4.39 -19.86
C GLY A 373 5.13 4.67 -18.41
N LEU A 374 4.25 4.35 -17.46
CA LEU A 374 4.54 4.43 -16.02
C LEU A 374 5.74 3.57 -15.62
N LYS A 375 5.87 2.38 -16.19
CA LYS A 375 7.01 1.51 -15.90
C LYS A 375 8.33 2.09 -16.41
N GLU A 376 8.36 2.66 -17.63
CA GLU A 376 9.57 3.30 -18.16
C GLU A 376 9.98 4.52 -17.32
N LEU A 377 9.02 5.37 -16.94
CA LEU A 377 9.27 6.48 -16.01
C LEU A 377 9.80 5.99 -14.65
N GLY A 378 9.16 4.98 -14.09
CA GLY A 378 9.56 4.41 -12.81
C GLY A 378 10.94 3.75 -12.83
N ARG A 379 11.39 3.23 -13.97
CA ARG A 379 12.77 2.72 -14.17
C ARG A 379 13.81 3.81 -13.99
N LEU A 380 13.56 5.01 -14.55
CA LEU A 380 14.43 6.17 -14.36
C LEU A 380 14.48 6.58 -12.89
N LEU A 381 13.30 6.78 -12.27
CA LEU A 381 13.19 7.24 -10.90
C LEU A 381 13.77 6.23 -9.89
N LYS A 382 13.56 4.91 -10.13
CA LYS A 382 14.24 3.87 -9.37
C LYS A 382 15.76 3.93 -9.51
N THR A 383 16.25 4.22 -10.72
CA THR A 383 17.70 4.35 -10.94
C THR A 383 18.25 5.55 -10.20
N MET A 384 17.58 6.72 -10.23
CA MET A 384 17.97 7.89 -9.43
C MET A 384 18.07 7.53 -7.94
N TYR A 385 17.03 6.90 -7.40
CA TYR A 385 17.02 6.43 -6.01
C TYR A 385 18.17 5.46 -5.70
N LEU A 386 18.47 4.51 -6.58
CA LEU A 386 19.58 3.56 -6.38
C LEU A 386 20.94 4.26 -6.41
N LEU A 387 21.12 5.25 -7.26
CA LEU A 387 22.35 6.04 -7.29
C LEU A 387 22.54 6.83 -5.99
N ASP A 388 21.47 7.46 -5.47
CA ASP A 388 21.49 8.13 -4.17
C ASP A 388 21.75 7.13 -3.05
N PHE A 389 21.09 5.96 -3.07
CA PHE A 389 21.29 4.89 -2.10
C PHE A 389 22.73 4.36 -2.07
N PHE A 390 23.42 4.28 -3.20
CA PHE A 390 24.82 3.84 -3.26
C PHE A 390 25.80 4.91 -2.78
N THR A 391 25.49 6.18 -3.00
CA THR A 391 26.39 7.30 -2.69
C THR A 391 26.17 7.91 -1.29
N ASP A 392 24.95 7.81 -0.74
CA ASP A 392 24.60 8.39 0.57
C ASP A 392 24.52 7.30 1.66
N SER A 393 25.46 7.33 2.59
CA SER A 393 25.49 6.44 3.75
C SER A 393 24.36 6.70 4.74
N ASN A 394 23.88 7.95 4.85
CA ASN A 394 22.79 8.29 5.75
C ASN A 394 21.46 7.75 5.23
N LEU A 395 21.21 7.86 3.91
CA LEU A 395 20.05 7.25 3.28
C LEU A 395 20.03 5.72 3.50
N ARG A 396 21.19 5.06 3.36
CA ARG A 396 21.28 3.61 3.63
C ARG A 396 20.93 3.25 5.06
N LYS A 397 21.43 4.04 6.04
CA LYS A 397 21.11 3.84 7.46
C LYS A 397 19.61 4.07 7.74
N GLU A 398 19.05 5.15 7.19
CA GLU A 398 17.64 5.50 7.35
C GLU A 398 16.69 4.40 6.85
N VAL A 399 16.95 3.86 5.68
CA VAL A 399 16.10 2.82 5.06
C VAL A 399 16.24 1.45 5.74
N GLN A 400 17.33 1.22 6.49
CA GLN A 400 17.58 -0.05 7.18
C GLN A 400 17.11 -0.05 8.65
N GLN A 401 16.81 1.10 9.22
CA GLN A 401 16.23 1.23 10.56
C GLN A 401 14.73 0.92 10.56
#